data_2093d7621b8f7d2ba59ea73c5688b7e3
#
_entry.id   2093d7621b8f7d2ba59ea73c5688b7e3
#
_cell.length_a   1.000
_cell.length_b   1.000
_cell.length_c   1.000
_cell.angle_alpha   90.00
_cell.angle_beta   90.00
_cell.angle_gamma   90.00
#
_symmetry.space_group_name_H-M   'P 1'
#
loop_
_entity.id
_entity.type
_entity.pdbx_description
1 polymer ?
#
loop_
_entity_poly.entity_id
_entity_poly.type
_entity_poly.pdbx_seq_one_letter_code
_entity_poly.pdbx_strand_id
1 'polypeptide(L)'
;MQAVLASAAAPTFFADANVDGPIATGTYIDGGVWANNPVLPAIAEAIGYLGTSPDRIDVLSVGTMATEYDFSKALGGGVAQWGPRVSDLFFSAQETAAAEMARTFLGEARLLRINAFTNSLVTLDDAGAVERLVTRGQEIGQHTFSSVRSRFLEGPPAPAWARY
;
A
#
# COMPACT_ATOMS: atom_id res chain seq x y z
N MET A 1 -13.58 -13.77 -1.06
CA MET A 1 -14.29 -12.46 -1.06
C MET A 1 -14.27 -11.79 0.31
N GLN A 2 -14.59 -12.46 1.42
CA GLN A 2 -14.60 -11.86 2.77
C GLN A 2 -13.27 -11.21 3.18
N ALA A 3 -12.11 -11.84 2.91
CA ALA A 3 -10.80 -11.27 3.23
C ALA A 3 -10.52 -9.94 2.50
N VAL A 4 -10.97 -9.81 1.25
CA VAL A 4 -10.83 -8.57 0.47
C VAL A 4 -11.69 -7.46 1.07
N LEU A 5 -12.92 -7.77 1.46
CA LEU A 5 -13.79 -6.79 2.13
C LEU A 5 -13.21 -6.38 3.48
N ALA A 6 -12.67 -7.34 4.25
CA ALA A 6 -12.03 -7.06 5.53
C ALA A 6 -10.81 -6.13 5.38
N SER A 7 -9.96 -6.37 4.36
CA SER A 7 -8.78 -5.55 4.10
C SER A 7 -9.08 -4.14 3.58
N ALA A 8 -10.33 -3.87 3.19
CA ALA A 8 -10.81 -2.57 2.70
C ALA A 8 -11.85 -1.91 3.62
N ALA A 9 -12.05 -2.44 4.83
CA ALA A 9 -13.02 -1.92 5.80
C ALA A 9 -12.41 -0.76 6.60
N ALA A 10 -12.13 0.36 5.92
CA ALA A 10 -11.49 1.54 6.50
C ALA A 10 -12.39 2.18 7.58
N PRO A 11 -11.93 2.27 8.85
CA PRO A 11 -12.68 2.89 9.91
C PRO A 11 -13.11 4.31 9.55
N THR A 12 -14.28 4.71 10.00
CA THR A 12 -14.95 5.99 9.71
C THR A 12 -15.59 6.09 8.32
N PHE A 13 -15.13 5.33 7.33
CA PHE A 13 -15.70 5.30 5.97
C PHE A 13 -16.60 4.09 5.76
N PHE A 14 -16.20 2.93 6.26
CA PHE A 14 -16.92 1.67 6.06
C PHE A 14 -17.13 0.95 7.39
N ALA A 15 -18.15 0.11 7.45
CA ALA A 15 -18.36 -0.79 8.57
C ALA A 15 -17.25 -1.85 8.63
N ASP A 16 -16.94 -2.31 9.82
CA ASP A 16 -16.09 -3.46 10.06
C ASP A 16 -16.62 -4.70 9.33
N ALA A 17 -15.71 -5.57 8.91
CA ALA A 17 -16.05 -6.78 8.18
C ALA A 17 -16.05 -8.00 9.10
N ASN A 18 -17.16 -8.72 9.13
CA ASN A 18 -17.23 -10.01 9.80
C ASN A 18 -16.80 -11.12 8.85
N VAL A 19 -15.78 -11.87 9.25
CA VAL A 19 -15.28 -13.04 8.53
C VAL A 19 -15.64 -14.27 9.35
N ASP A 20 -16.29 -15.24 8.72
CA ASP A 20 -16.57 -16.54 9.27
C ASP A 20 -16.12 -17.62 8.28
N GLY A 21 -15.03 -18.28 8.60
CA GLY A 21 -14.41 -19.25 7.71
C GLY A 21 -13.43 -20.18 8.40
N PRO A 22 -13.01 -21.26 7.73
CA PRO A 22 -12.16 -22.30 8.32
C PRO A 22 -10.74 -21.81 8.66
N ILE A 23 -10.29 -20.72 8.06
CA ILE A 23 -8.94 -20.17 8.26
C ILE A 23 -8.96 -19.02 9.26
N ALA A 24 -10.02 -18.21 9.26
CA ALA A 24 -10.15 -17.07 10.15
C ALA A 24 -11.62 -16.83 10.49
N THR A 25 -11.88 -16.49 11.74
CA THR A 25 -13.20 -16.06 12.23
C THR A 25 -12.99 -14.85 13.12
N GLY A 26 -13.74 -13.77 12.88
CA GLY A 26 -13.64 -12.54 13.67
C GLY A 26 -14.15 -11.31 12.97
N THR A 27 -14.06 -10.20 13.67
CA THR A 27 -14.37 -8.87 13.16
C THR A 27 -13.06 -8.17 12.79
N TYR A 28 -12.98 -7.68 11.58
CA TYR A 28 -11.77 -7.11 11.00
C TYR A 28 -12.02 -5.68 10.53
N ILE A 29 -10.98 -4.88 10.58
CA ILE A 29 -10.89 -3.55 9.98
C ILE A 29 -9.80 -3.52 8.92
N ASP A 30 -9.74 -2.46 8.14
CA ASP A 30 -8.76 -2.25 7.09
C ASP A 30 -7.32 -2.47 7.56
N GLY A 31 -6.58 -3.27 6.81
CA GLY A 31 -5.17 -3.53 7.06
C GLY A 31 -4.28 -2.28 6.98
N GLY A 32 -4.75 -1.23 6.30
CA GLY A 32 -4.05 0.06 6.21
C GLY A 32 -3.84 0.73 7.56
N VAL A 33 -4.70 0.45 8.57
CA VAL A 33 -4.50 0.95 9.94
C VAL A 33 -3.18 0.45 10.52
N TRP A 34 -2.78 -0.77 10.18
CA TRP A 34 -1.53 -1.38 10.65
C TRP A 34 -0.38 -1.21 9.65
N ALA A 35 -0.63 -1.40 8.35
CA ALA A 35 0.38 -1.39 7.31
C ALA A 35 -0.17 -0.79 6.01
N ASN A 36 -0.30 0.55 5.96
CA ASN A 36 -0.80 1.27 4.78
C ASN A 36 0.06 1.01 3.54
N ASN A 37 1.36 0.81 3.73
CA ASN A 37 2.25 0.24 2.73
C ASN A 37 2.72 -1.15 3.20
N PRO A 38 2.15 -2.25 2.69
CA PRO A 38 2.40 -3.60 3.19
C PRO A 38 3.71 -4.22 2.68
N VAL A 39 4.65 -3.42 2.19
CA VAL A 39 5.92 -3.92 1.63
C VAL A 39 6.75 -4.68 2.66
N LEU A 40 6.82 -4.19 3.90
CA LEU A 40 7.57 -4.86 4.97
C LEU A 40 6.92 -6.17 5.42
N PRO A 41 5.59 -6.23 5.67
CA PRO A 41 4.90 -7.51 5.87
C PRO A 41 5.16 -8.53 4.77
N ALA A 42 5.08 -8.12 3.51
CA ALA A 42 5.33 -9.02 2.38
C ALA A 42 6.77 -9.57 2.37
N ILE A 43 7.77 -8.73 2.65
CA ILE A 43 9.17 -9.15 2.77
C ILE A 43 9.34 -10.11 3.96
N ALA A 44 8.75 -9.78 5.11
CA ALA A 44 8.82 -10.61 6.31
C ALA A 44 8.19 -11.99 6.09
N GLU A 45 7.06 -12.07 5.41
CA GLU A 45 6.43 -13.33 5.04
C GLU A 45 7.26 -14.14 4.04
N ALA A 46 7.82 -13.49 3.02
CA ALA A 46 8.69 -14.15 2.05
C ALA A 46 9.91 -14.79 2.74
N ILE A 47 10.49 -14.13 3.73
CA ILE A 47 11.62 -14.66 4.49
C ILE A 47 11.16 -15.69 5.52
N GLY A 48 10.17 -15.35 6.35
CA GLY A 48 9.78 -16.13 7.52
C GLY A 48 8.96 -17.39 7.19
N TYR A 49 8.03 -17.29 6.23
CA TYR A 49 7.15 -18.41 5.89
C TYR A 49 7.56 -19.15 4.61
N LEU A 50 8.09 -18.43 3.61
CA LEU A 50 8.51 -19.05 2.36
C LEU A 50 10.00 -19.42 2.35
N GLY A 51 10.76 -19.07 3.39
CA GLY A 51 12.18 -19.37 3.51
C GLY A 51 13.05 -18.73 2.42
N THR A 52 12.59 -17.66 1.81
CA THR A 52 13.31 -16.97 0.74
C THR A 52 14.40 -16.08 1.33
N SER A 53 15.61 -16.15 0.78
CA SER A 53 16.68 -15.25 1.21
C SER A 53 16.47 -13.84 0.62
N PRO A 54 16.87 -12.76 1.33
CA PRO A 54 16.66 -11.37 0.91
C PRO A 54 17.23 -11.03 -0.47
N ASP A 55 18.34 -11.67 -0.85
CA ASP A 55 19.00 -11.50 -2.15
C ASP A 55 18.20 -12.10 -3.33
N ARG A 56 17.13 -12.85 -3.04
CA ARG A 56 16.21 -13.43 -4.02
C ARG A 56 14.85 -12.75 -4.05
N ILE A 57 14.68 -11.66 -3.33
CA ILE A 57 13.42 -10.91 -3.27
C ILE A 57 13.54 -9.66 -4.14
N ASP A 58 12.70 -9.56 -5.16
CA ASP A 58 12.46 -8.34 -5.93
C ASP A 58 11.02 -7.90 -5.71
N VAL A 59 10.82 -6.62 -5.42
CA VAL A 59 9.52 -6.07 -5.01
C VAL A 59 9.02 -5.05 -6.02
N LEU A 60 7.80 -5.28 -6.51
CA LEU A 60 6.98 -4.28 -7.17
C LEU A 60 5.96 -3.75 -6.16
N SER A 61 6.13 -2.50 -5.75
CA SER A 61 5.23 -1.82 -4.81
C SER A 61 4.43 -0.76 -5.55
N VAL A 62 3.11 -0.91 -5.60
CA VAL A 62 2.20 0.01 -6.30
C VAL A 62 1.36 0.74 -5.26
N GLY A 63 1.42 2.07 -5.28
CA GLY A 63 0.59 2.92 -4.43
C GLY A 63 -0.66 3.41 -5.14
N THR A 64 -1.60 3.92 -4.37
CA THR A 64 -2.88 4.48 -4.84
C THR A 64 -2.86 6.00 -4.98
N MET A 65 -1.70 6.60 -5.10
CA MET A 65 -1.35 8.02 -5.03
C MET A 65 -1.19 8.51 -3.58
N ALA A 66 -0.19 9.36 -3.40
CA ALA A 66 0.04 10.06 -2.14
C ALA A 66 -0.39 11.52 -2.27
N THR A 67 -0.97 12.06 -1.22
CA THR A 67 -1.25 13.50 -1.11
C THR A 67 -0.09 14.17 -0.40
N GLU A 68 0.39 15.28 -0.91
CA GLU A 68 1.30 16.15 -0.18
C GLU A 68 0.49 16.91 0.89
N TYR A 69 0.68 16.51 2.14
CA TYR A 69 0.02 17.16 3.26
C TYR A 69 0.82 18.36 3.75
N ASP A 70 0.17 19.52 3.82
CA ASP A 70 0.73 20.71 4.46
C ASP A 70 0.34 20.74 5.93
N PHE A 71 1.27 20.38 6.79
CA PHE A 71 1.09 20.42 8.25
C PHE A 71 1.50 21.76 8.87
N SER A 72 1.93 22.75 8.09
CA SER A 72 2.43 24.04 8.61
C SER A 72 1.45 24.73 9.56
N LYS A 73 0.15 24.62 9.26
CA LYS A 73 -0.93 25.21 10.07
C LYS A 73 -1.21 24.49 11.40
N ALA A 74 -0.66 23.28 11.56
CA ALA A 74 -0.80 22.50 12.79
C ALA A 74 0.43 22.63 13.71
N LEU A 75 1.57 23.09 13.16
CA LEU A 75 2.80 23.26 13.93
C LEU A 75 2.62 24.26 15.07
N GLY A 76 3.06 23.88 16.27
CA GLY A 76 2.89 24.67 17.48
C GLY A 76 1.47 24.67 18.07
N GLY A 77 0.52 23.98 17.43
CA GLY A 77 -0.85 23.84 17.87
C GLY A 77 -1.07 22.64 18.80
N GLY A 78 -2.24 22.59 19.43
CA GLY A 78 -2.69 21.47 20.27
C GLY A 78 -3.63 20.51 19.52
N VAL A 79 -4.43 19.76 20.28
CA VAL A 79 -5.36 18.74 19.76
C VAL A 79 -6.34 19.32 18.73
N ALA A 80 -6.79 20.55 18.89
CA ALA A 80 -7.73 21.16 17.95
C ALA A 80 -7.14 21.37 16.56
N GLN A 81 -5.85 21.64 16.44
CA GLN A 81 -5.14 21.83 15.16
C GLN A 81 -4.67 20.50 14.58
N TRP A 82 -4.19 19.59 15.41
CA TRP A 82 -3.67 18.30 15.00
C TRP A 82 -4.73 17.22 14.79
N GLY A 83 -5.79 17.21 15.63
CA GLY A 83 -6.78 16.13 15.62
C GLY A 83 -7.29 15.73 14.25
N PRO A 84 -7.73 16.67 13.38
CA PRO A 84 -8.20 16.34 12.03
C PRO A 84 -7.12 15.83 11.05
N ARG A 85 -5.85 15.99 11.40
CA ARG A 85 -4.70 15.69 10.54
C ARG A 85 -3.82 14.54 11.04
N VAL A 86 -4.11 14.06 12.23
CA VAL A 86 -3.24 13.06 12.87
C VAL A 86 -3.23 11.73 12.13
N SER A 87 -4.35 11.31 11.58
CA SER A 87 -4.45 10.11 10.75
C SER A 87 -3.62 10.23 9.47
N ASP A 88 -3.71 11.37 8.79
CA ASP A 88 -2.95 11.63 7.57
C ASP A 88 -1.45 11.61 7.84
N LEU A 89 -1.03 12.20 8.97
CA LEU A 89 0.37 12.17 9.40
C LEU A 89 0.85 10.73 9.64
N PHE A 90 0.06 9.92 10.36
CA PHE A 90 0.44 8.54 10.64
C PHE A 90 0.50 7.68 9.37
N PHE A 91 -0.47 7.79 8.48
CA PHE A 91 -0.46 7.03 7.22
C PHE A 91 0.71 7.44 6.33
N SER A 92 0.96 8.74 6.19
CA SER A 92 2.11 9.24 5.41
C SER A 92 3.45 8.81 6.01
N ALA A 93 3.60 8.87 7.34
CA ALA A 93 4.80 8.42 8.02
C ALA A 93 5.02 6.91 7.88
N GLN A 94 3.97 6.10 8.05
CA GLN A 94 4.06 4.64 7.84
C GLN A 94 4.45 4.29 6.40
N GLU A 95 3.83 4.94 5.42
CA GLU A 95 4.13 4.68 4.00
C GLU A 95 5.59 4.97 3.69
N THR A 96 6.08 6.14 4.09
CA THR A 96 7.46 6.56 3.88
C THR A 96 8.43 5.64 4.61
N ALA A 97 8.21 5.37 5.89
CA ALA A 97 9.07 4.51 6.68
C ALA A 97 9.15 3.09 6.11
N ALA A 98 8.02 2.50 5.71
CA ALA A 98 8.01 1.17 5.13
C ALA A 98 8.79 1.10 3.81
N ALA A 99 8.65 2.10 2.93
CA ALA A 99 9.39 2.15 1.68
C ALA A 99 10.91 2.29 1.92
N GLU A 100 11.33 3.20 2.81
CA GLU A 100 12.74 3.42 3.12
C GLU A 100 13.39 2.21 3.82
N MET A 101 12.67 1.56 4.74
CA MET A 101 13.15 0.33 5.36
C MET A 101 13.29 -0.80 4.33
N ALA A 102 12.33 -0.97 3.42
CA ALA A 102 12.42 -1.97 2.37
C ALA A 102 13.63 -1.74 1.45
N ARG A 103 13.91 -0.48 1.08
CA ARG A 103 15.11 -0.12 0.34
C ARG A 103 16.39 -0.46 1.09
N THR A 104 16.41 -0.19 2.39
CA THR A 104 17.55 -0.50 3.25
C THR A 104 17.81 -2.01 3.35
N PHE A 105 16.74 -2.82 3.47
CA PHE A 105 16.87 -4.28 3.59
C PHE A 105 17.22 -4.98 2.28
N LEU A 106 16.64 -4.55 1.16
CA LEU A 106 16.78 -5.24 -0.12
C LEU A 106 17.82 -4.59 -1.03
N GLY A 107 18.14 -3.32 -0.79
CA GLY A 107 18.88 -2.47 -1.72
C GLY A 107 17.98 -1.78 -2.76
N GLU A 108 18.39 -0.61 -3.20
CA GLU A 108 17.62 0.26 -4.11
C GLU A 108 17.21 -0.45 -5.42
N ALA A 109 18.09 -1.28 -5.94
CA ALA A 109 17.86 -1.99 -7.20
C ALA A 109 16.73 -3.05 -7.11
N ARG A 110 16.37 -3.52 -5.91
CA ARG A 110 15.39 -4.61 -5.72
C ARG A 110 13.98 -4.14 -5.40
N LEU A 111 13.78 -2.84 -5.16
CA LEU A 111 12.47 -2.25 -4.94
C LEU A 111 12.10 -1.32 -6.08
N LEU A 112 11.04 -1.64 -6.81
CA LEU A 112 10.40 -0.71 -7.73
C LEU A 112 9.11 -0.19 -7.07
N ARG A 113 9.13 1.06 -6.59
CA ARG A 113 7.93 1.73 -6.08
C ARG A 113 7.32 2.60 -7.17
N ILE A 114 6.08 2.30 -7.52
CA ILE A 114 5.25 3.12 -8.40
C ILE A 114 4.23 3.83 -7.52
N ASN A 115 4.36 5.13 -7.39
CA ASN A 115 3.41 5.99 -6.70
C ASN A 115 3.43 7.38 -7.34
N ALA A 116 2.32 8.07 -7.33
CA ALA A 116 2.24 9.44 -7.81
C ALA A 116 1.81 10.35 -6.66
N PHE A 117 2.15 11.62 -6.79
CA PHE A 117 1.68 12.65 -5.88
C PHE A 117 0.52 13.42 -6.51
N THR A 118 -0.39 13.86 -5.67
CA THR A 118 -1.48 14.75 -6.03
C THR A 118 -1.56 15.91 -5.04
N ASN A 119 -1.81 17.10 -5.57
CA ASN A 119 -2.02 18.30 -4.75
C ASN A 119 -3.49 18.47 -4.33
N SER A 120 -4.37 17.57 -4.79
CA SER A 120 -5.78 17.59 -4.43
C SER A 120 -6.10 16.42 -3.51
N LEU A 121 -6.71 16.71 -2.36
CA LEU A 121 -7.24 15.67 -1.48
C LEU A 121 -8.33 14.89 -2.22
N VAL A 122 -8.18 13.57 -2.24
CA VAL A 122 -9.21 12.63 -2.70
C VAL A 122 -9.59 11.77 -1.51
N THR A 123 -10.83 11.85 -1.07
CA THR A 123 -11.33 11.02 0.04
C THR A 123 -11.75 9.64 -0.47
N LEU A 124 -11.75 8.64 0.41
CA LEU A 124 -12.06 7.24 0.05
C LEU A 124 -13.49 7.05 -0.49
N ASP A 125 -14.37 7.98 -0.21
CA ASP A 125 -15.78 7.99 -0.64
C ASP A 125 -16.06 8.94 -1.82
N ASP A 126 -15.03 9.57 -2.41
CA ASP A 126 -15.19 10.46 -3.56
C ASP A 126 -15.35 9.66 -4.87
N ALA A 127 -16.56 9.19 -5.10
CA ALA A 127 -16.88 8.52 -6.37
C ALA A 127 -16.74 9.42 -7.61
N GLY A 128 -16.79 10.74 -7.44
CA GLY A 128 -16.58 11.71 -8.53
C GLY A 128 -15.15 11.79 -9.04
N ALA A 129 -14.19 11.32 -8.25
CA ALA A 129 -12.78 11.30 -8.62
C ALA A 129 -12.39 10.13 -9.53
N VAL A 130 -13.22 9.10 -9.69
CA VAL A 130 -12.88 7.81 -10.32
C VAL A 130 -12.30 7.97 -11.72
N GLU A 131 -12.94 8.73 -12.61
CA GLU A 131 -12.48 8.90 -13.99
C GLU A 131 -11.09 9.58 -14.05
N ARG A 132 -10.88 10.58 -13.20
CA ARG A 132 -9.58 11.27 -13.08
C ARG A 132 -8.50 10.34 -12.55
N LEU A 133 -8.82 9.51 -11.55
CA LEU A 133 -7.90 8.53 -10.99
C LEU A 133 -7.52 7.44 -12.01
N VAL A 134 -8.51 6.94 -12.78
CA VAL A 134 -8.27 5.98 -13.86
C VAL A 134 -7.35 6.57 -14.93
N THR A 135 -7.62 7.78 -15.39
CA THR A 135 -6.79 8.47 -16.38
C THR A 135 -5.34 8.62 -15.87
N ARG A 136 -5.20 9.07 -14.62
CA ARG A 136 -3.87 9.23 -14.02
C ARG A 136 -3.13 7.89 -13.86
N GLY A 137 -3.85 6.84 -13.46
CA GLY A 137 -3.30 5.48 -13.38
C GLY A 137 -2.81 4.96 -14.73
N GLN A 138 -3.55 5.21 -15.80
CA GLN A 138 -3.16 4.86 -17.17
C GLN A 138 -1.89 5.59 -17.60
N GLU A 139 -1.78 6.90 -17.36
CA GLU A 139 -0.57 7.68 -17.65
C GLU A 139 0.65 7.12 -16.93
N ILE A 140 0.54 6.86 -15.63
CA ILE A 140 1.62 6.30 -14.83
C ILE A 140 1.99 4.91 -15.34
N GLY A 141 0.99 4.06 -15.63
CA GLY A 141 1.19 2.73 -16.18
C GLY A 141 1.97 2.76 -17.49
N GLN A 142 1.64 3.66 -18.41
CA GLN A 142 2.37 3.82 -19.68
C GLN A 142 3.83 4.22 -19.45
N HIS A 143 4.10 5.15 -18.55
CA HIS A 143 5.46 5.63 -18.27
C HIS A 143 6.33 4.57 -17.55
N THR A 144 5.73 3.73 -16.71
CA THR A 144 6.45 2.75 -15.89
C THR A 144 6.49 1.35 -16.52
N PHE A 145 5.70 1.12 -17.57
CA PHE A 145 5.52 -0.22 -18.16
C PHE A 145 6.83 -0.89 -18.58
N SER A 146 7.74 -0.17 -19.21
CA SER A 146 9.04 -0.73 -19.66
C SER A 146 9.85 -1.26 -18.46
N SER A 147 9.89 -0.52 -17.36
CA SER A 147 10.61 -0.91 -16.14
C SER A 147 9.95 -2.11 -15.45
N VAL A 148 8.62 -2.14 -15.39
CA VAL A 148 7.88 -3.28 -14.84
C VAL A 148 8.10 -4.52 -15.70
N ARG A 149 7.96 -4.37 -17.00
CA ARG A 149 8.11 -5.47 -17.94
C ARG A 149 9.48 -6.12 -17.86
N SER A 150 10.56 -5.34 -17.96
CA SER A 150 11.92 -5.86 -17.95
C SER A 150 12.30 -6.52 -16.62
N ARG A 151 11.77 -6.02 -15.49
CA ARG A 151 12.15 -6.54 -14.17
C ARG A 151 11.28 -7.70 -13.68
N PHE A 152 10.00 -7.74 -14.05
CA PHE A 152 9.03 -8.66 -13.45
C PHE A 152 8.30 -9.56 -14.44
N LEU A 153 8.30 -9.24 -15.74
CA LEU A 153 7.47 -9.96 -16.72
C LEU A 153 8.26 -10.68 -17.81
N GLU A 154 9.54 -10.40 -17.98
CA GLU A 154 10.40 -11.03 -19.02
C GLU A 154 11.15 -12.28 -18.54
N GLY A 155 10.97 -12.68 -17.29
CA GLY A 155 11.55 -13.91 -16.74
C GLY A 155 10.85 -15.17 -17.27
N PRO A 156 11.45 -16.36 -17.03
CA PRO A 156 10.79 -17.61 -17.34
C PRO A 156 9.47 -17.71 -16.57
N PRO A 157 8.43 -18.34 -17.15
CA PRO A 157 7.15 -18.46 -16.46
C PRO A 157 7.35 -19.21 -15.14
N ALA A 158 6.72 -18.70 -14.08
CA ALA A 158 6.70 -19.37 -12.78
C ALA A 158 6.09 -20.77 -12.95
N PRO A 159 6.59 -21.79 -12.20
CA PRO A 159 5.96 -23.10 -12.19
C PRO A 159 4.48 -22.96 -11.77
N ALA A 160 3.64 -23.82 -12.35
CA ALA A 160 2.21 -23.82 -12.03
C ALA A 160 2.01 -23.94 -10.52
N TRP A 161 1.13 -23.10 -9.99
CA TRP A 161 0.82 -23.10 -8.56
C TRP A 161 0.22 -24.45 -8.16
N ALA A 162 0.92 -25.19 -7.32
CA ALA A 162 0.37 -26.38 -6.68
C ALA A 162 -0.50 -25.88 -5.48
N ARG A 163 -1.77 -26.26 -5.44
CA ARG A 163 -2.59 -26.12 -4.23
C ARG A 163 -2.06 -27.14 -3.21
N TYR A 164 -1.55 -26.64 -2.11
CA TYR A 164 -1.28 -27.45 -0.92
C TYR A 164 -2.56 -27.70 -0.15
#